data_22305d3cff09a1347a6c84e8b31e40c9
#
_entry.id   22305d3cff09a1347a6c84e8b31e40c9
#
_cell.length_a   1.000
_cell.length_b   1.000
_cell.length_c   1.000
_cell.angle_alpha   90.00
_cell.angle_beta   90.00
_cell.angle_gamma   90.00
#
_symmetry.space_group_name_H-M   'P 1'
#
loop_
_entity.id
_entity.type
_entity.pdbx_description
1 polymer ?
#
loop_
_entity_poly.entity_id
_entity_poly.type
_entity_poly.pdbx_seq_one_letter_code
_entity_poly.pdbx_strand_id
1 'polypeptide(L)'
;MTDQVGLGSPGEPTAPGSSTTAQALMSTIAGLPDLRDRQVDHDRLLAAEGAGHIVHDLPLRSDGRTVALESRPWRLDPVPLVIDGYEFVALADAAAARMQMLEAILADLYGARTLLRDAVVDPVALWGSPRYRLAAFGTRPHRRWLTNYAVDVIRDSTGRWRVVRDLTDAPSGVGYALLGRAVSGRVHRDVISRLPGGRALRSLDPFADRLRDGLADVAPTRNPRIVVLSGGVDHPSYFEQSYLATRLGLHLAEGADVVVRQRRVWLRSLGGLEPVDVLFRRLEDDRVDPMEANAEGTVGVPGLLLAARSRGVSLANAHGSGVLEDAALGEHWDAAGAWLTGRGSDYQGSWPLSHMPIEERVGGAWGVTPGFDGLG
;
A
#
# COMPACT_ATOMS: atom_id res chain seq x y z
N MET A 1 -18.13 -38.51 26.75
CA MET A 1 -17.64 -37.30 27.45
C MET A 1 -16.68 -36.67 26.47
N THR A 2 -17.18 -35.80 25.63
CA THR A 2 -16.41 -35.06 24.62
C THR A 2 -16.53 -33.60 25.00
N ASP A 3 -15.39 -33.06 25.50
CA ASP A 3 -15.25 -31.64 25.80
C ASP A 3 -15.27 -30.83 24.50
N GLN A 4 -16.33 -30.08 24.29
CA GLN A 4 -16.39 -29.01 23.32
C GLN A 4 -15.65 -27.81 23.90
N VAL A 5 -14.47 -27.51 23.35
CA VAL A 5 -13.81 -26.23 23.54
C VAL A 5 -14.60 -25.19 22.74
N GLY A 6 -15.35 -24.36 23.45
CA GLY A 6 -16.07 -23.23 22.88
C GLY A 6 -15.08 -22.19 22.36
N LEU A 7 -15.02 -22.03 21.04
CA LEU A 7 -14.42 -20.87 20.40
C LEU A 7 -15.33 -19.66 20.68
N GLY A 8 -14.93 -18.85 21.66
CA GLY A 8 -15.55 -17.57 21.93
C GLY A 8 -15.48 -16.68 20.68
N SER A 9 -16.61 -16.07 20.32
CA SER A 9 -16.68 -15.03 19.32
C SER A 9 -15.60 -13.97 19.60
N PRO A 10 -14.86 -13.49 18.56
CA PRO A 10 -13.94 -12.38 18.76
C PRO A 10 -14.78 -11.17 19.20
N GLY A 11 -14.57 -10.74 20.45
CA GLY A 11 -15.21 -9.56 20.99
C GLY A 11 -14.82 -8.35 20.15
N GLU A 12 -15.81 -7.48 19.89
CA GLU A 12 -15.57 -6.18 19.31
C GLU A 12 -14.39 -5.50 20.03
N PRO A 13 -13.42 -4.91 19.30
CA PRO A 13 -12.37 -4.13 19.93
C PRO A 13 -13.00 -2.89 20.56
N THR A 14 -13.38 -2.98 21.82
CA THR A 14 -13.72 -1.83 22.64
C THR A 14 -12.52 -0.89 22.64
N ALA A 15 -12.71 0.35 22.22
CA ALA A 15 -11.70 1.38 22.16
C ALA A 15 -11.05 1.59 23.54
N PRO A 16 -9.82 1.16 23.77
CA PRO A 16 -9.00 1.76 24.78
C PRO A 16 -8.49 3.07 24.17
N GLY A 17 -8.73 4.19 24.82
CA GLY A 17 -7.95 5.40 24.55
C GLY A 17 -6.47 4.99 24.44
N SER A 18 -5.71 5.61 23.53
CA SER A 18 -4.29 5.28 23.30
C SER A 18 -3.65 4.97 24.65
N SER A 19 -2.95 3.83 24.77
CA SER A 19 -2.48 3.35 26.08
C SER A 19 -1.76 4.50 26.76
N THR A 20 -1.98 4.68 28.04
CA THR A 20 -1.35 5.75 28.84
C THR A 20 0.17 5.79 28.63
N THR A 21 0.78 4.65 28.31
CA THR A 21 2.20 4.52 27.99
C THR A 21 2.58 5.15 26.65
N ALA A 22 1.77 4.95 25.59
CA ALA A 22 2.03 5.55 24.27
C ALA A 22 1.90 7.08 24.31
N GLN A 23 0.86 7.58 24.97
CA GLN A 23 0.67 9.02 25.19
C GLN A 23 1.79 9.61 26.06
N ALA A 24 2.17 8.94 27.15
CA ALA A 24 3.24 9.38 28.01
C ALA A 24 4.58 9.46 27.26
N LEU A 25 4.87 8.51 26.37
CA LEU A 25 6.09 8.54 25.55
C LEU A 25 6.08 9.72 24.57
N MET A 26 4.97 9.93 23.84
CA MET A 26 4.83 11.07 22.93
C MET A 26 4.96 12.39 23.68
N SER A 27 4.29 12.56 24.83
CA SER A 27 4.38 13.76 25.68
C SER A 27 5.79 13.98 26.22
N THR A 28 6.48 12.91 26.61
CA THR A 28 7.88 12.98 27.06
C THR A 28 8.79 13.51 25.96
N ILE A 29 8.66 12.98 24.73
CA ILE A 29 9.46 13.43 23.59
C ILE A 29 9.10 14.86 23.23
N ALA A 30 7.82 15.22 23.17
CA ALA A 30 7.36 16.58 22.88
C ALA A 30 7.86 17.62 23.88
N GLY A 31 8.08 17.22 25.15
CA GLY A 31 8.59 18.07 26.22
C GLY A 31 10.11 18.16 26.30
N LEU A 32 10.85 17.52 25.40
CA LEU A 32 12.34 17.56 25.43
C LEU A 32 12.86 18.97 25.12
N PRO A 33 13.80 19.50 25.91
CA PRO A 33 14.39 20.83 25.67
C PRO A 33 15.21 20.89 24.40
N ASP A 34 15.75 19.77 23.93
CA ASP A 34 16.58 19.61 22.72
C ASP A 34 15.79 19.10 21.49
N LEU A 35 14.44 19.19 21.51
CA LEU A 35 13.61 18.69 20.42
C LEU A 35 13.96 19.27 19.05
N ARG A 36 14.36 20.56 19.01
CA ARG A 36 14.81 21.22 17.77
C ARG A 36 16.12 20.64 17.24
N ASP A 37 17.05 20.31 18.12
CA ASP A 37 18.31 19.68 17.72
C ASP A 37 18.08 18.25 17.20
N ARG A 38 17.14 17.54 17.80
CA ARG A 38 16.69 16.22 17.32
C ARG A 38 16.03 16.28 15.95
N GLN A 39 15.30 17.36 15.64
CA GLN A 39 14.80 17.60 14.28
C GLN A 39 15.95 17.74 13.28
N VAL A 40 16.98 18.49 13.61
CA VAL A 40 18.18 18.62 12.76
C VAL A 40 18.87 17.27 12.57
N ASP A 41 18.94 16.44 13.60
CA ASP A 41 19.48 15.08 13.49
C ASP A 41 18.63 14.17 12.60
N HIS A 42 17.27 14.24 12.69
CA HIS A 42 16.38 13.55 11.77
C HIS A 42 16.66 13.95 10.32
N ASP A 43 16.64 15.25 10.03
CA ASP A 43 16.84 15.79 8.68
C ASP A 43 18.22 15.35 8.12
N ARG A 44 19.27 15.41 8.95
CA ARG A 44 20.62 14.98 8.57
C ARG A 44 20.70 13.49 8.24
N LEU A 45 20.08 12.64 9.06
CA LEU A 45 20.09 11.18 8.85
C LEU A 45 19.28 10.80 7.62
N LEU A 46 18.12 11.41 7.40
CA LEU A 46 17.32 11.19 6.21
C LEU A 46 18.04 11.64 4.93
N ALA A 47 18.68 12.80 4.97
CA ALA A 47 19.48 13.30 3.85
C ALA A 47 20.67 12.38 3.54
N ALA A 48 21.33 11.81 4.56
CA ALA A 48 22.43 10.87 4.38
C ALA A 48 21.99 9.57 3.69
N GLU A 49 20.73 9.16 3.86
CA GLU A 49 20.12 8.02 3.15
C GLU A 49 19.58 8.41 1.76
N GLY A 50 19.64 9.70 1.39
CA GLY A 50 19.08 10.20 0.14
C GLY A 50 17.54 10.25 0.12
N ALA A 51 16.90 10.25 1.30
CA ALA A 51 15.44 10.23 1.39
C ALA A 51 14.82 11.51 0.85
N GLY A 52 14.07 11.38 -0.22
CA GLY A 52 13.38 12.47 -0.89
C GLY A 52 12.21 11.97 -1.71
N HIS A 53 11.44 12.90 -2.23
CA HIS A 53 10.35 12.64 -3.17
C HIS A 53 10.38 13.68 -4.28
N ILE A 54 9.87 13.30 -5.45
CA ILE A 54 9.81 14.19 -6.61
C ILE A 54 8.42 14.79 -6.69
N VAL A 55 8.36 16.12 -6.86
CA VAL A 55 7.12 16.88 -6.99
C VAL A 55 6.90 17.20 -8.47
N HIS A 56 5.76 16.77 -8.99
CA HIS A 56 5.37 17.01 -10.38
C HIS A 56 4.48 18.25 -10.57
N ASP A 57 3.83 18.73 -9.51
CA ASP A 57 2.81 19.79 -9.58
C ASP A 57 3.38 21.20 -9.49
N LEU A 58 4.51 21.43 -10.11
CA LEU A 58 4.97 22.81 -10.27
C LEU A 58 4.18 23.44 -11.43
N PRO A 59 3.54 24.61 -11.23
CA PRO A 59 2.80 25.29 -12.28
C PRO A 59 3.75 25.54 -13.45
N LEU A 60 3.25 25.26 -14.69
CA LEU A 60 3.95 25.61 -15.91
C LEU A 60 4.42 27.08 -15.79
N ARG A 61 5.70 27.34 -16.02
CA ARG A 61 6.17 28.71 -16.12
C ARG A 61 5.39 29.44 -17.21
N SER A 62 5.18 30.73 -17.01
CA SER A 62 4.49 31.60 -17.97
C SER A 62 5.13 31.61 -19.38
N ASP A 63 6.35 31.04 -19.53
CA ASP A 63 7.08 30.87 -20.79
C ASP A 63 6.83 29.51 -21.48
N GLY A 64 5.93 28.67 -20.95
CA GLY A 64 5.58 27.36 -21.50
C GLY A 64 6.66 26.27 -21.33
N ARG A 65 7.74 26.56 -20.60
CA ARG A 65 8.79 25.58 -20.34
C ARG A 65 8.37 24.66 -19.20
N THR A 66 8.60 23.37 -19.40
CA THR A 66 8.45 22.36 -18.33
C THR A 66 9.36 22.75 -17.17
N VAL A 67 8.77 22.89 -15.98
CA VAL A 67 9.57 23.10 -14.77
C VAL A 67 10.40 21.85 -14.54
N ALA A 68 11.68 22.03 -14.22
CA ALA A 68 12.51 20.90 -13.83
C ALA A 68 11.88 20.20 -12.62
N LEU A 69 11.82 18.87 -12.65
CA LEU A 69 11.36 18.07 -11.54
C LEU A 69 12.12 18.48 -10.26
N GLU A 70 11.37 18.87 -9.24
CA GLU A 70 11.97 19.29 -7.97
C GLU A 70 12.00 18.09 -7.02
N SER A 71 13.21 17.70 -6.62
CA SER A 71 13.38 16.75 -5.53
C SER A 71 13.30 17.47 -4.20
N ARG A 72 12.36 17.10 -3.34
CA ARG A 72 12.20 17.61 -1.98
C ARG A 72 12.68 16.58 -0.96
N PRO A 73 13.41 17.03 0.06
CA PRO A 73 13.84 16.13 1.12
C PRO A 73 12.63 15.61 1.89
N TRP A 74 12.66 14.33 2.22
CA TRP A 74 11.69 13.74 3.14
C TRP A 74 11.91 14.25 4.55
N ARG A 75 10.85 14.66 5.23
CA ARG A 75 10.90 15.16 6.60
C ARG A 75 10.06 14.30 7.52
N LEU A 76 10.52 14.13 8.76
CA LEU A 76 9.77 13.47 9.83
C LEU A 76 9.42 14.48 10.91
N ASP A 77 8.26 14.32 11.52
CA ASP A 77 7.94 14.99 12.77
C ASP A 77 8.91 14.46 13.86
N PRO A 78 9.54 15.34 14.65
CA PRO A 78 10.42 14.92 15.73
C PRO A 78 9.67 14.18 16.84
N VAL A 79 8.34 14.33 16.93
CA VAL A 79 7.48 13.58 17.84
C VAL A 79 6.83 12.42 17.07
N PRO A 80 7.32 11.18 17.21
CA PRO A 80 6.76 10.06 16.47
C PRO A 80 5.37 9.70 16.98
N LEU A 81 4.46 9.32 16.07
CA LEU A 81 3.21 8.68 16.46
C LEU A 81 3.50 7.31 17.08
N VAL A 82 3.08 7.12 18.33
CA VAL A 82 3.23 5.85 19.04
C VAL A 82 1.89 5.16 19.11
N ILE A 83 1.81 3.93 18.61
CA ILE A 83 0.62 3.08 18.67
C ILE A 83 0.90 1.93 19.64
N ASP A 84 -0.05 1.63 20.50
CA ASP A 84 0.06 0.49 21.43
C ASP A 84 0.17 -0.83 20.64
N GLY A 85 0.98 -1.76 21.16
CA GLY A 85 1.25 -3.01 20.46
C GLY A 85 0.01 -3.90 20.27
N TYR A 86 -0.91 -3.93 21.24
CA TYR A 86 -2.15 -4.70 21.14
C TYR A 86 -3.10 -4.05 20.13
N GLU A 87 -3.21 -2.72 20.19
CA GLU A 87 -4.00 -1.95 19.24
C GLU A 87 -3.48 -2.13 17.81
N PHE A 88 -2.16 -2.08 17.62
CA PHE A 88 -1.55 -2.32 16.30
C PHE A 88 -1.84 -3.72 15.77
N VAL A 89 -1.80 -4.76 16.63
CA VAL A 89 -2.13 -6.13 16.21
C VAL A 89 -3.59 -6.22 15.78
N ALA A 90 -4.51 -5.68 16.57
CA ALA A 90 -5.93 -5.66 16.23
C ALA A 90 -6.20 -4.93 14.88
N LEU A 91 -5.53 -3.78 14.67
CA LEU A 91 -5.62 -3.03 13.43
C LEU A 91 -5.04 -3.82 12.24
N ALA A 92 -3.91 -4.48 12.43
CA ALA A 92 -3.29 -5.31 11.39
C ALA A 92 -4.16 -6.52 11.01
N ASP A 93 -4.77 -7.18 11.99
CA ASP A 93 -5.69 -8.30 11.75
C ASP A 93 -6.96 -7.83 11.02
N ALA A 94 -7.49 -6.67 11.40
CA ALA A 94 -8.63 -6.06 10.72
C ALA A 94 -8.28 -5.66 9.27
N ALA A 95 -7.10 -5.10 9.03
CA ALA A 95 -6.63 -4.78 7.69
C ALA A 95 -6.42 -6.05 6.83
N ALA A 96 -5.91 -7.14 7.42
CA ALA A 96 -5.77 -8.42 6.73
C ALA A 96 -7.13 -9.02 6.34
N ALA A 97 -8.12 -8.96 7.22
CA ALA A 97 -9.48 -9.40 6.92
C ALA A 97 -10.12 -8.56 5.79
N ARG A 98 -9.88 -7.24 5.82
CA ARG A 98 -10.34 -6.34 4.76
C ARG A 98 -9.67 -6.65 3.43
N MET A 99 -8.37 -6.87 3.39
CA MET A 99 -7.65 -7.28 2.17
C MET A 99 -8.25 -8.55 1.57
N GLN A 100 -8.61 -9.56 2.37
CA GLN A 100 -9.24 -10.79 1.90
C GLN A 100 -10.63 -10.52 1.29
N MET A 101 -11.40 -9.64 1.89
CA MET A 101 -12.69 -9.19 1.35
C MET A 101 -12.50 -8.50 -0.01
N LEU A 102 -11.56 -7.56 -0.10
CA LEU A 102 -11.26 -6.84 -1.33
C LEU A 102 -10.74 -7.77 -2.44
N GLU A 103 -9.98 -8.79 -2.09
CA GLU A 103 -9.54 -9.84 -3.01
C GLU A 103 -10.72 -10.61 -3.63
N ALA A 104 -11.71 -10.95 -2.82
CA ALA A 104 -12.93 -11.61 -3.30
C ALA A 104 -13.74 -10.70 -4.25
N ILE A 105 -13.80 -9.41 -3.95
CA ILE A 105 -14.43 -8.40 -4.80
C ILE A 105 -13.73 -8.32 -6.17
N LEU A 106 -12.40 -8.22 -6.21
CA LEU A 106 -11.65 -8.22 -7.47
C LEU A 106 -11.89 -9.49 -8.29
N ALA A 107 -11.89 -10.65 -7.62
CA ALA A 107 -12.13 -11.92 -8.29
C ALA A 107 -13.53 -12.00 -8.90
N ASP A 108 -14.53 -11.38 -8.28
CA ASP A 108 -15.89 -11.29 -8.84
C ASP A 108 -15.97 -10.26 -9.97
N LEU A 109 -15.48 -9.03 -9.77
CA LEU A 109 -15.57 -7.95 -10.74
C LEU A 109 -14.89 -8.28 -12.07
N TYR A 110 -13.76 -8.96 -12.02
CA TYR A 110 -13.02 -9.38 -13.23
C TYR A 110 -13.29 -10.83 -13.64
N GLY A 111 -14.19 -11.52 -12.94
CA GLY A 111 -14.60 -12.90 -13.19
C GLY A 111 -16.08 -13.04 -13.45
N ALA A 112 -16.82 -13.56 -12.47
CA ALA A 112 -18.24 -13.92 -12.60
C ALA A 112 -19.19 -12.72 -12.66
N ARG A 113 -18.77 -11.56 -12.15
CA ARG A 113 -19.55 -10.30 -12.12
C ARG A 113 -20.91 -10.44 -11.45
N THR A 114 -20.98 -11.26 -10.40
CA THR A 114 -22.23 -11.48 -9.66
C THR A 114 -22.65 -10.23 -8.91
N LEU A 115 -21.71 -9.43 -8.41
CA LEU A 115 -21.98 -8.14 -7.77
C LEU A 115 -22.70 -7.15 -8.71
N LEU A 116 -22.36 -7.16 -10.00
CA LEU A 116 -23.02 -6.33 -11.03
C LEU A 116 -24.37 -6.90 -11.43
N ARG A 117 -24.44 -8.22 -11.65
CA ARG A 117 -25.67 -8.89 -12.05
C ARG A 117 -26.78 -8.71 -11.01
N ASP A 118 -26.41 -8.77 -9.72
CA ASP A 118 -27.34 -8.70 -8.61
C ASP A 118 -27.47 -7.27 -8.04
N ALA A 119 -26.95 -6.28 -8.78
CA ALA A 119 -27.02 -4.84 -8.49
C ALA A 119 -26.49 -4.44 -7.09
N VAL A 120 -25.54 -5.21 -6.55
CA VAL A 120 -24.85 -4.85 -5.30
C VAL A 120 -23.84 -3.71 -5.52
N VAL A 121 -23.22 -3.72 -6.69
CA VAL A 121 -22.39 -2.61 -7.19
C VAL A 121 -23.05 -2.06 -8.44
N ASP A 122 -23.24 -0.73 -8.50
CA ASP A 122 -23.84 -0.08 -9.67
C ASP A 122 -22.92 -0.24 -10.90
N PRO A 123 -23.40 -0.89 -11.98
CA PRO A 123 -22.61 -1.02 -13.19
C PRO A 123 -22.18 0.33 -13.80
N VAL A 124 -23.01 1.37 -13.69
CA VAL A 124 -22.69 2.70 -14.23
C VAL A 124 -21.54 3.33 -13.46
N ALA A 125 -21.55 3.24 -12.15
CA ALA A 125 -20.46 3.72 -11.31
C ALA A 125 -19.16 2.95 -11.59
N LEU A 126 -19.22 1.62 -11.72
CA LEU A 126 -18.03 0.82 -12.00
C LEU A 126 -17.44 1.12 -13.38
N TRP A 127 -18.24 1.13 -14.44
CA TRP A 127 -17.75 1.35 -15.79
C TRP A 127 -17.38 2.82 -16.05
N GLY A 128 -17.94 3.74 -15.28
CA GLY A 128 -17.57 5.15 -15.28
C GLY A 128 -16.28 5.42 -14.50
N SER A 129 -15.81 4.48 -13.69
CA SER A 129 -14.57 4.64 -12.93
C SER A 129 -13.35 4.70 -13.86
N PRO A 130 -12.52 5.74 -13.77
CA PRO A 130 -11.27 5.82 -14.53
C PRO A 130 -10.25 4.77 -14.10
N ARG A 131 -10.48 4.10 -12.96
CA ARG A 131 -9.61 3.04 -12.41
C ARG A 131 -10.04 1.63 -12.83
N TYR A 132 -11.24 1.45 -13.40
CA TYR A 132 -11.67 0.16 -13.89
C TYR A 132 -10.92 -0.22 -15.18
N ARG A 133 -10.28 -1.39 -15.18
CA ARG A 133 -9.45 -1.87 -16.29
C ARG A 133 -10.11 -3.03 -17.01
N LEU A 134 -10.77 -2.77 -18.13
CA LEU A 134 -11.41 -3.82 -18.91
C LEU A 134 -10.41 -4.90 -19.35
N ALA A 135 -9.15 -4.53 -19.60
CA ALA A 135 -8.07 -5.46 -19.95
C ALA A 135 -7.78 -6.51 -18.85
N ALA A 136 -8.19 -6.26 -17.62
CA ALA A 136 -8.08 -7.23 -16.53
C ALA A 136 -9.20 -8.28 -16.52
N PHE A 137 -10.28 -8.08 -17.30
CA PHE A 137 -11.38 -9.05 -17.36
C PHE A 137 -10.92 -10.40 -17.89
N GLY A 138 -11.34 -11.47 -17.20
CA GLY A 138 -10.96 -12.83 -17.52
C GLY A 138 -9.53 -13.20 -17.10
N THR A 139 -8.75 -12.24 -16.56
CA THR A 139 -7.44 -12.53 -15.97
C THR A 139 -7.63 -13.33 -14.68
N ARG A 140 -6.81 -14.36 -14.53
CA ARG A 140 -6.76 -15.16 -13.29
C ARG A 140 -5.33 -15.14 -12.78
N PRO A 141 -5.01 -14.31 -11.76
CA PRO A 141 -3.70 -14.34 -11.13
C PRO A 141 -3.35 -15.76 -10.66
N HIS A 142 -2.06 -16.05 -10.52
CA HIS A 142 -1.63 -17.39 -10.13
C HIS A 142 -2.24 -17.85 -8.80
N ARG A 143 -2.29 -16.96 -7.80
CA ARG A 143 -2.84 -17.29 -6.49
C ARG A 143 -3.77 -16.21 -5.96
N ARG A 144 -3.36 -14.93 -6.05
CA ARG A 144 -4.11 -13.82 -5.46
C ARG A 144 -4.01 -12.55 -6.30
N TRP A 145 -4.97 -11.67 -6.14
CA TRP A 145 -4.97 -10.35 -6.76
C TRP A 145 -4.09 -9.36 -6.02
N LEU A 146 -4.12 -9.42 -4.68
CA LEU A 146 -3.41 -8.52 -3.79
C LEU A 146 -2.29 -9.26 -3.07
N THR A 147 -1.06 -8.80 -3.23
CA THR A 147 0.13 -9.29 -2.51
C THR A 147 0.60 -8.25 -1.50
N ASN A 148 0.42 -6.97 -1.83
CA ASN A 148 0.73 -5.84 -0.99
C ASN A 148 -0.52 -4.98 -0.85
N TYR A 149 -0.88 -4.61 0.37
CA TYR A 149 -2.04 -3.81 0.68
C TYR A 149 -1.67 -2.77 1.73
N ALA A 150 -2.08 -1.55 1.51
CA ALA A 150 -2.04 -0.50 2.51
C ALA A 150 -3.44 0.10 2.69
N VAL A 151 -3.66 0.71 3.83
CA VAL A 151 -4.94 1.34 4.15
C VAL A 151 -4.69 2.61 4.97
N ASP A 152 -5.30 3.69 4.54
CA ASP A 152 -5.34 4.91 5.32
C ASP A 152 -6.49 4.84 6.31
N VAL A 153 -6.18 4.99 7.57
CA VAL A 153 -7.16 4.88 8.66
C VAL A 153 -7.11 6.10 9.56
N ILE A 154 -8.24 6.39 10.17
CA ILE A 154 -8.40 7.50 11.10
C ILE A 154 -9.27 7.03 12.26
N ARG A 155 -9.14 7.69 13.40
CA ARG A 155 -10.07 7.52 14.52
C ARG A 155 -11.26 8.44 14.36
N ASP A 156 -12.45 7.86 14.36
CA ASP A 156 -13.70 8.65 14.42
C ASP A 156 -13.91 9.30 15.79
N SER A 157 -14.97 10.08 15.93
CA SER A 157 -15.32 10.78 17.16
C SER A 157 -15.60 9.84 18.36
N THR A 158 -15.85 8.55 18.09
CA THR A 158 -16.03 7.51 19.11
C THR A 158 -14.73 6.78 19.46
N GLY A 159 -13.62 7.14 18.80
CA GLY A 159 -12.31 6.53 18.99
C GLY A 159 -12.09 5.23 18.20
N ARG A 160 -13.03 4.83 17.32
CA ARG A 160 -12.88 3.63 16.48
C ARG A 160 -12.07 3.96 15.22
N TRP A 161 -11.28 2.98 14.76
CA TRP A 161 -10.59 3.07 13.51
C TRP A 161 -11.54 2.93 12.32
N ARG A 162 -11.45 3.83 11.38
CA ARG A 162 -12.24 3.84 10.14
C ARG A 162 -11.33 3.95 8.94
N VAL A 163 -11.69 3.30 7.85
CA VAL A 163 -10.99 3.40 6.58
C VAL A 163 -11.35 4.72 5.90
N VAL A 164 -10.32 5.45 5.52
CA VAL A 164 -10.44 6.61 4.62
C VAL A 164 -10.22 6.18 3.18
N ARG A 165 -9.20 5.36 2.95
CA ARG A 165 -8.81 4.93 1.61
C ARG A 165 -8.13 3.57 1.66
N ASP A 166 -8.50 2.69 0.74
CA ASP A 166 -7.75 1.48 0.43
C ASP A 166 -6.67 1.81 -0.61
N LEU A 167 -5.51 1.20 -0.51
CA LEU A 167 -4.39 1.34 -1.43
C LEU A 167 -4.02 -0.05 -1.94
N THR A 168 -4.35 -0.33 -3.18
CA THR A 168 -4.32 -1.68 -3.77
C THR A 168 -3.64 -1.74 -5.14
N ASP A 169 -3.42 -0.60 -5.78
CA ASP A 169 -2.76 -0.55 -7.09
C ASP A 169 -1.24 -0.78 -6.93
N ALA A 170 -0.53 0.24 -6.50
CA ALA A 170 0.90 0.20 -6.22
C ALA A 170 1.19 0.88 -4.86
N PRO A 171 0.71 0.32 -3.72
CA PRO A 171 0.78 0.98 -2.42
C PRO A 171 2.19 1.44 -2.09
N SER A 172 2.39 2.72 -1.80
CA SER A 172 3.67 3.32 -1.44
C SER A 172 3.68 3.77 0.03
N GLY A 173 4.85 4.19 0.53
CA GLY A 173 5.01 4.71 1.88
C GLY A 173 5.73 3.79 2.86
N VAL A 174 5.70 2.48 2.65
CA VAL A 174 6.31 1.52 3.59
C VAL A 174 7.83 1.66 3.69
N GLY A 175 8.52 2.00 2.60
CA GLY A 175 9.96 2.25 2.62
C GLY A 175 10.31 3.47 3.47
N TYR A 176 9.55 4.55 3.32
CA TYR A 176 9.68 5.74 4.17
C TYR A 176 9.35 5.42 5.63
N ALA A 177 8.33 4.62 5.90
CA ALA A 177 7.97 4.21 7.26
C ALA A 177 9.08 3.38 7.93
N LEU A 178 9.68 2.44 7.20
CA LEU A 178 10.81 1.63 7.69
C LEU A 178 12.03 2.50 8.00
N LEU A 179 12.38 3.41 7.10
CA LEU A 179 13.49 4.34 7.30
C LEU A 179 13.18 5.30 8.45
N GLY A 180 12.00 5.93 8.45
CA GLY A 180 11.56 6.84 9.51
C GLY A 180 11.60 6.17 10.89
N ARG A 181 11.17 4.91 10.96
CA ARG A 181 11.24 4.12 12.18
C ARG A 181 12.68 3.88 12.65
N ALA A 182 13.59 3.59 11.73
CA ALA A 182 15.01 3.40 12.04
C ALA A 182 15.67 4.70 12.53
N VAL A 183 15.39 5.80 11.84
CA VAL A 183 15.91 7.14 12.19
C VAL A 183 15.38 7.61 13.53
N SER A 184 14.04 7.57 13.74
CA SER A 184 13.43 7.96 15.02
C SER A 184 13.91 7.11 16.19
N GLY A 185 14.07 5.80 15.98
CA GLY A 185 14.61 4.90 16.99
C GLY A 185 16.07 5.20 17.35
N ARG A 186 16.84 5.77 16.43
CA ARG A 186 18.22 6.19 16.66
C ARG A 186 18.29 7.52 17.39
N VAL A 187 17.51 8.51 16.96
CA VAL A 187 17.50 9.87 17.53
C VAL A 187 16.91 9.89 18.93
N HIS A 188 15.90 9.09 19.20
CA HIS A 188 15.24 9.01 20.53
C HIS A 188 15.70 7.81 21.37
N ARG A 189 16.84 7.22 21.06
CA ARG A 189 17.33 6.02 21.76
C ARG A 189 17.38 6.19 23.28
N ASP A 190 17.84 7.34 23.75
CA ASP A 190 17.95 7.67 25.17
C ASP A 190 16.60 7.68 25.88
N VAL A 191 15.56 8.19 25.24
CA VAL A 191 14.19 8.18 25.79
C VAL A 191 13.59 6.77 25.74
N ILE A 192 13.72 6.10 24.59
CA ILE A 192 13.17 4.75 24.39
C ILE A 192 13.79 3.74 25.35
N SER A 193 15.10 3.84 25.62
CA SER A 193 15.79 2.93 26.53
C SER A 193 15.35 3.05 28.00
N ARG A 194 14.70 4.16 28.36
CA ARG A 194 14.17 4.42 29.72
C ARG A 194 12.71 4.00 29.88
N LEU A 195 12.11 3.38 28.87
CA LEU A 195 10.73 2.92 28.97
C LEU A 195 10.58 1.90 30.13
N PRO A 196 9.54 2.06 30.98
CA PRO A 196 9.33 1.16 32.12
C PRO A 196 9.13 -0.30 31.71
N GLY A 197 9.69 -1.22 32.49
CA GLY A 197 9.47 -2.65 32.31
C GLY A 197 10.21 -3.28 31.12
N GLY A 198 11.30 -2.66 30.63
CA GLY A 198 12.07 -3.21 29.51
C GLY A 198 11.29 -3.24 28.19
N ARG A 199 10.23 -2.44 28.08
CA ARG A 199 9.42 -2.36 26.86
C ARG A 199 10.26 -1.79 25.73
N ALA A 200 10.50 -2.63 24.73
CA ALA A 200 11.15 -2.22 23.49
C ALA A 200 10.09 -1.90 22.42
N LEU A 201 10.43 -1.00 21.54
CA LEU A 201 9.64 -0.80 20.33
C LEU A 201 9.71 -2.09 19.48
N ARG A 202 8.59 -2.54 18.96
CA ARG A 202 8.52 -3.73 18.10
C ARG A 202 9.41 -3.58 16.88
N SER A 203 10.25 -4.58 16.56
CA SER A 203 11.03 -4.58 15.32
C SER A 203 10.13 -4.66 14.09
N LEU A 204 10.49 -3.92 13.05
CA LEU A 204 9.89 -3.98 11.72
C LEU A 204 10.71 -4.86 10.75
N ASP A 205 11.84 -5.42 11.17
CA ASP A 205 12.69 -6.26 10.30
C ASP A 205 11.93 -7.45 9.69
N PRO A 206 11.02 -8.15 10.41
CA PRO A 206 10.25 -9.25 9.83
C PRO A 206 9.32 -8.84 8.67
N PHE A 207 9.08 -7.55 8.47
CA PHE A 207 8.24 -7.09 7.36
C PHE A 207 8.89 -7.39 5.99
N ALA A 208 10.19 -7.14 5.85
CA ALA A 208 10.90 -7.39 4.60
C ALA A 208 10.84 -8.87 4.20
N ASP A 209 11.07 -9.76 5.15
CA ASP A 209 11.01 -11.21 4.92
C ASP A 209 9.58 -11.64 4.51
N ARG A 210 8.56 -11.17 5.24
CA ARG A 210 7.15 -11.48 4.93
C ARG A 210 6.72 -10.95 3.56
N LEU A 211 7.14 -9.75 3.19
CA LEU A 211 6.85 -9.22 1.87
C LEU A 211 7.52 -10.04 0.78
N ARG A 212 8.79 -10.41 0.97
CA ARG A 212 9.52 -11.27 0.05
C ARG A 212 8.86 -12.65 -0.11
N ASP A 213 8.45 -13.26 1.00
CA ASP A 213 7.72 -14.54 1.01
C ASP A 213 6.37 -14.41 0.28
N GLY A 214 5.62 -13.34 0.53
CA GLY A 214 4.36 -13.06 -0.16
C GLY A 214 4.54 -12.87 -1.67
N LEU A 215 5.63 -12.22 -2.08
CA LEU A 215 5.99 -12.08 -3.50
C LEU A 215 6.40 -13.43 -4.12
N ALA A 216 7.12 -14.27 -3.39
CA ALA A 216 7.48 -15.59 -3.84
C ALA A 216 6.26 -16.52 -3.94
N ASP A 217 5.28 -16.38 -3.04
CA ASP A 217 4.08 -17.22 -3.01
C ASP A 217 3.20 -17.06 -4.26
N VAL A 218 3.19 -15.88 -4.90
CA VAL A 218 2.42 -15.68 -6.15
C VAL A 218 3.13 -16.17 -7.41
N ALA A 219 4.33 -16.72 -7.27
CA ALA A 219 5.10 -17.21 -8.40
C ALA A 219 4.61 -18.60 -8.89
N PRO A 220 4.81 -18.92 -10.19
CA PRO A 220 4.56 -20.24 -10.73
C PRO A 220 5.62 -21.28 -10.34
N THR A 221 6.77 -20.84 -9.83
CA THR A 221 7.96 -21.65 -9.55
C THR A 221 8.36 -21.59 -8.08
N ARG A 222 9.16 -22.58 -7.61
CA ARG A 222 9.61 -22.64 -6.20
C ARG A 222 10.70 -21.62 -5.85
N ASN A 223 11.58 -21.32 -6.81
CA ASN A 223 12.66 -20.34 -6.63
C ASN A 223 12.50 -19.23 -7.67
N PRO A 224 11.54 -18.32 -7.47
CA PRO A 224 11.21 -17.34 -8.48
C PRO A 224 12.26 -16.25 -8.57
N ARG A 225 12.51 -15.79 -9.79
CA ARG A 225 13.16 -14.50 -9.99
C ARG A 225 12.11 -13.42 -9.85
N ILE A 226 12.28 -12.62 -8.81
CA ILE A 226 11.41 -11.47 -8.47
C ILE A 226 12.16 -10.20 -8.85
N VAL A 227 11.50 -9.30 -9.58
CA VAL A 227 12.06 -8.01 -9.99
C VAL A 227 11.12 -6.90 -9.57
N VAL A 228 11.67 -5.82 -9.02
CA VAL A 228 10.91 -4.58 -8.73
C VAL A 228 10.85 -3.76 -10.01
N LEU A 229 9.65 -3.58 -10.57
CA LEU A 229 9.43 -2.73 -11.74
C LEU A 229 9.19 -1.29 -11.28
N SER A 230 10.16 -0.44 -11.56
CA SER A 230 10.19 0.98 -11.21
C SER A 230 9.67 1.87 -12.33
N GLY A 231 9.13 3.02 -11.95
CA GLY A 231 8.82 4.13 -12.86
C GLY A 231 10.03 4.96 -13.27
N GLY A 232 11.22 4.64 -12.77
CA GLY A 232 12.46 5.36 -13.06
C GLY A 232 12.71 6.52 -12.09
N VAL A 233 13.83 7.20 -12.33
CA VAL A 233 14.35 8.25 -11.44
C VAL A 233 13.43 9.46 -11.29
N ASP A 234 12.55 9.66 -12.26
CA ASP A 234 11.57 10.75 -12.27
C ASP A 234 10.26 10.39 -11.56
N HIS A 235 10.13 9.17 -11.08
CA HIS A 235 8.92 8.75 -10.37
C HIS A 235 8.89 9.33 -8.94
N PRO A 236 7.74 9.88 -8.47
CA PRO A 236 7.62 10.48 -7.13
C PRO A 236 8.16 9.61 -5.99
N SER A 237 7.94 8.31 -6.06
CA SER A 237 8.35 7.34 -5.05
C SER A 237 9.64 6.59 -5.39
N TYR A 238 10.50 7.10 -6.30
CA TYR A 238 11.70 6.36 -6.74
C TYR A 238 12.64 5.99 -5.59
N PHE A 239 12.84 6.92 -4.66
CA PHE A 239 13.62 6.63 -3.46
C PHE A 239 13.10 5.39 -2.72
N GLU A 240 11.80 5.33 -2.46
CA GLU A 240 11.19 4.19 -1.79
C GLU A 240 11.36 2.89 -2.59
N GLN A 241 11.19 2.95 -3.90
CA GLN A 241 11.32 1.78 -4.78
C GLN A 241 12.73 1.19 -4.72
N SER A 242 13.76 2.05 -4.76
CA SER A 242 15.16 1.64 -4.65
C SER A 242 15.51 1.15 -3.23
N TYR A 243 15.00 1.83 -2.20
CA TYR A 243 15.17 1.42 -0.81
C TYR A 243 14.56 0.03 -0.55
N LEU A 244 13.34 -0.21 -1.01
CA LEU A 244 12.68 -1.51 -0.88
C LEU A 244 13.41 -2.60 -1.67
N ALA A 245 13.82 -2.34 -2.91
CA ALA A 245 14.58 -3.30 -3.70
C ALA A 245 15.85 -3.75 -2.96
N THR A 246 16.57 -2.79 -2.37
CA THR A 246 17.77 -3.06 -1.56
C THR A 246 17.43 -3.86 -0.31
N ARG A 247 16.41 -3.48 0.45
CA ARG A 247 15.99 -4.15 1.68
C ARG A 247 15.49 -5.57 1.45
N LEU A 248 14.84 -5.81 0.31
CA LEU A 248 14.33 -7.13 -0.08
C LEU A 248 15.39 -7.98 -0.79
N GLY A 249 16.56 -7.42 -1.14
CA GLY A 249 17.58 -8.09 -1.95
C GLY A 249 17.05 -8.45 -3.34
N LEU A 250 16.22 -7.58 -3.93
CA LEU A 250 15.61 -7.76 -5.24
C LEU A 250 16.25 -6.83 -6.26
N HIS A 251 16.17 -7.22 -7.52
CA HIS A 251 16.65 -6.39 -8.63
C HIS A 251 15.63 -5.28 -8.92
N LEU A 252 16.11 -4.03 -9.00
CA LEU A 252 15.33 -2.88 -9.46
C LEU A 252 15.51 -2.77 -10.97
N ALA A 253 14.43 -2.68 -11.72
CA ALA A 253 14.44 -2.53 -13.16
C ALA A 253 13.43 -1.49 -13.62
N GLU A 254 13.74 -0.78 -14.68
CA GLU A 254 12.82 0.09 -15.40
C GLU A 254 12.22 -0.64 -16.61
N GLY A 255 11.20 -0.06 -17.25
CA GLY A 255 10.55 -0.67 -18.40
C GLY A 255 11.51 -1.00 -19.55
N ALA A 256 12.57 -0.21 -19.73
CA ALA A 256 13.60 -0.45 -20.74
C ALA A 256 14.48 -1.68 -20.47
N ASP A 257 14.59 -2.08 -19.20
CA ASP A 257 15.38 -3.26 -18.81
C ASP A 257 14.62 -4.56 -18.97
N VAL A 258 13.32 -4.47 -19.20
CA VAL A 258 12.42 -5.63 -19.25
C VAL A 258 11.88 -5.81 -20.66
N VAL A 259 11.77 -7.05 -21.13
CA VAL A 259 11.24 -7.37 -22.45
C VAL A 259 10.29 -8.54 -22.38
N VAL A 260 9.20 -8.46 -23.16
CA VAL A 260 8.28 -9.58 -23.36
C VAL A 260 8.67 -10.33 -24.63
N ARG A 261 8.92 -11.63 -24.51
CA ARG A 261 9.16 -12.55 -25.62
C ARG A 261 8.40 -13.87 -25.41
N GLN A 262 7.71 -14.33 -26.41
CA GLN A 262 6.94 -15.58 -26.36
C GLN A 262 5.97 -15.62 -25.14
N ARG A 263 5.33 -14.51 -24.85
CA ARG A 263 4.41 -14.34 -23.69
C ARG A 263 5.06 -14.56 -22.32
N ARG A 264 6.39 -14.43 -22.22
CA ARG A 264 7.16 -14.47 -20.96
C ARG A 264 7.93 -13.18 -20.80
N VAL A 265 8.20 -12.86 -19.56
CA VAL A 265 8.96 -11.67 -19.20
C VAL A 265 10.42 -12.04 -18.96
N TRP A 266 11.30 -11.17 -19.45
CA TRP A 266 12.75 -11.35 -19.37
C TRP A 266 13.40 -10.05 -18.93
N LEU A 267 14.37 -10.15 -18.02
CA LEU A 267 15.25 -9.04 -17.62
C LEU A 267 16.46 -9.04 -18.54
N ARG A 268 16.85 -7.87 -19.03
CA ARG A 268 18.10 -7.66 -19.77
C ARG A 268 19.24 -7.56 -18.77
N SER A 269 20.23 -8.43 -18.90
CA SER A 269 21.47 -8.39 -18.12
C SER A 269 22.68 -8.42 -19.05
N LEU A 270 23.87 -8.18 -18.49
CA LEU A 270 25.11 -8.31 -19.26
C LEU A 270 25.33 -9.72 -19.80
N GLY A 271 24.80 -10.73 -19.12
CA GLY A 271 24.85 -12.15 -19.55
C GLY A 271 23.78 -12.54 -20.55
N GLY A 272 22.86 -11.63 -20.91
CA GLY A 272 21.75 -11.91 -21.82
C GLY A 272 20.38 -11.73 -21.18
N LEU A 273 19.39 -12.50 -21.64
CA LEU A 273 18.03 -12.45 -21.12
C LEU A 273 17.83 -13.47 -20.01
N GLU A 274 17.36 -13.00 -18.87
CA GLU A 274 17.07 -13.79 -17.69
C GLU A 274 15.55 -13.84 -17.43
N PRO A 275 14.93 -15.03 -17.24
CA PRO A 275 13.49 -15.11 -17.04
C PRO A 275 13.07 -14.44 -15.74
N VAL A 276 11.91 -13.77 -15.77
CA VAL A 276 11.28 -13.13 -14.60
C VAL A 276 9.96 -13.84 -14.32
N ASP A 277 9.80 -14.32 -13.09
CA ASP A 277 8.61 -15.06 -12.68
C ASP A 277 7.59 -14.13 -11.98
N VAL A 278 8.07 -13.11 -11.26
CA VAL A 278 7.25 -12.13 -10.57
C VAL A 278 7.77 -10.72 -10.83
N LEU A 279 6.89 -9.83 -11.23
CA LEU A 279 7.12 -8.40 -11.21
C LEU A 279 6.40 -7.78 -9.99
N PHE A 280 7.18 -7.30 -9.03
CA PHE A 280 6.67 -6.41 -7.99
C PHE A 280 6.58 -5.01 -8.60
N ARG A 281 5.41 -4.68 -9.14
CA ARG A 281 5.21 -3.43 -9.83
C ARG A 281 5.05 -2.27 -8.86
N ARG A 282 5.77 -1.20 -9.14
CA ARG A 282 5.68 0.08 -8.44
C ARG A 282 5.20 1.17 -9.39
N LEU A 283 4.48 0.75 -10.42
CA LEU A 283 3.78 1.55 -11.41
C LEU A 283 2.28 1.31 -11.27
N GLU A 284 1.52 2.35 -11.42
CA GLU A 284 0.07 2.32 -11.46
C GLU A 284 -0.44 1.53 -12.67
N ASP A 285 -1.67 1.03 -12.57
CA ASP A 285 -2.31 0.19 -13.58
C ASP A 285 -2.32 0.79 -15.00
N ASP A 286 -2.42 2.10 -15.12
CA ASP A 286 -2.43 2.81 -16.40
C ASP A 286 -1.04 2.99 -17.02
N ARG A 287 0.03 2.68 -16.31
CA ARG A 287 1.41 2.89 -16.74
C ARG A 287 2.20 1.60 -16.96
N VAL A 288 1.62 0.44 -16.65
CA VAL A 288 2.34 -0.84 -16.69
C VAL A 288 2.61 -1.37 -18.09
N ASP A 289 1.71 -1.08 -19.06
CA ASP A 289 1.84 -1.53 -20.45
C ASP A 289 1.38 -0.43 -21.41
N PRO A 290 2.30 0.23 -22.12
CA PRO A 290 1.96 1.32 -23.03
C PRO A 290 1.11 0.88 -24.23
N MET A 291 0.99 -0.42 -24.52
CA MET A 291 0.18 -0.92 -25.61
C MET A 291 -1.30 -1.09 -25.23
N GLU A 292 -1.62 -1.32 -23.96
CA GLU A 292 -2.97 -1.66 -23.53
C GLU A 292 -3.52 -0.73 -22.43
N ALA A 293 -2.65 -0.06 -21.67
CA ALA A 293 -3.09 0.74 -20.54
C ALA A 293 -3.16 2.24 -20.86
N ASN A 294 -2.10 2.83 -21.40
CA ASN A 294 -2.08 4.23 -21.79
C ASN A 294 -1.03 4.50 -22.88
N ALA A 295 -1.47 5.01 -24.01
CA ALA A 295 -0.61 5.29 -25.16
C ALA A 295 0.35 6.48 -24.97
N GLU A 296 0.14 7.33 -23.96
CA GLU A 296 0.98 8.51 -23.74
C GLU A 296 2.25 8.22 -22.93
N GLY A 297 2.36 7.01 -22.33
CA GLY A 297 3.43 6.64 -21.44
C GLY A 297 4.61 5.97 -22.14
N THR A 298 5.81 6.50 -21.93
CA THR A 298 7.08 5.84 -22.30
C THR A 298 7.56 4.88 -21.20
N VAL A 299 6.87 4.83 -20.09
CA VAL A 299 7.14 4.01 -18.89
C VAL A 299 6.35 2.70 -19.02
N GLY A 300 6.84 1.64 -18.41
CA GLY A 300 6.19 0.33 -18.46
C GLY A 300 6.78 -0.60 -19.50
N VAL A 301 6.20 -1.77 -19.67
CA VAL A 301 6.75 -2.87 -20.50
C VAL A 301 5.76 -3.24 -21.60
N PRO A 302 6.04 -2.96 -22.88
CA PRO A 302 5.15 -3.31 -23.96
C PRO A 302 4.83 -4.81 -24.00
N GLY A 303 3.53 -5.16 -24.00
CA GLY A 303 3.04 -6.54 -24.03
C GLY A 303 3.03 -7.24 -22.66
N LEU A 304 3.27 -6.51 -21.57
CA LEU A 304 3.28 -7.07 -20.22
C LEU A 304 1.94 -7.68 -19.84
N LEU A 305 0.84 -7.02 -20.16
CA LEU A 305 -0.50 -7.51 -19.84
C LEU A 305 -0.84 -8.78 -20.64
N LEU A 306 -0.37 -8.89 -21.87
CA LEU A 306 -0.47 -10.15 -22.63
C LEU A 306 0.30 -11.29 -21.94
N ALA A 307 1.52 -11.02 -21.47
CA ALA A 307 2.32 -12.02 -20.75
C ALA A 307 1.62 -12.44 -19.44
N ALA A 308 1.10 -11.49 -18.68
CA ALA A 308 0.37 -11.75 -17.43
C ALA A 308 -0.91 -12.60 -17.67
N ARG A 309 -1.74 -12.23 -18.66
CA ARG A 309 -2.92 -13.03 -19.04
C ARG A 309 -2.56 -14.45 -19.52
N SER A 310 -1.40 -14.58 -20.14
CA SER A 310 -0.88 -15.89 -20.59
C SER A 310 -0.20 -16.67 -19.45
N ARG A 311 -0.21 -16.15 -18.22
CA ARG A 311 0.47 -16.73 -17.05
C ARG A 311 2.00 -16.89 -17.23
N GLY A 312 2.60 -16.05 -18.07
CA GLY A 312 4.05 -16.00 -18.30
C GLY A 312 4.81 -15.16 -17.28
N VAL A 313 4.10 -14.47 -16.41
CA VAL A 313 4.60 -13.69 -15.27
C VAL A 313 3.46 -13.47 -14.28
N SER A 314 3.78 -13.38 -12.99
CA SER A 314 2.86 -12.88 -11.97
C SER A 314 3.11 -11.39 -11.72
N LEU A 315 2.04 -10.59 -11.66
CA LEU A 315 2.10 -9.20 -11.25
C LEU A 315 1.67 -9.09 -9.79
N ALA A 316 2.44 -8.42 -8.99
CA ALA A 316 2.13 -8.09 -7.60
C ALA A 316 2.06 -6.55 -7.44
N ASN A 317 0.88 -5.93 -7.25
CA ASN A 317 -0.44 -6.56 -7.30
C ASN A 317 -0.88 -6.81 -8.76
N ALA A 318 -1.93 -7.62 -8.94
CA ALA A 318 -2.47 -7.91 -10.26
C ALA A 318 -3.03 -6.63 -10.90
N HIS A 319 -2.96 -6.57 -12.24
CA HIS A 319 -3.55 -5.48 -13.01
C HIS A 319 -5.06 -5.40 -12.80
N GLY A 320 -5.58 -4.21 -12.62
CA GLY A 320 -6.99 -3.93 -12.32
C GLY A 320 -7.28 -3.76 -10.83
N SER A 321 -6.30 -4.01 -9.95
CA SER A 321 -6.49 -3.84 -8.49
C SER A 321 -6.79 -2.40 -8.08
N GLY A 322 -6.35 -1.42 -8.87
CA GLY A 322 -6.57 0.01 -8.61
C GLY A 322 -8.05 0.43 -8.58
N VAL A 323 -8.97 -0.36 -9.11
CA VAL A 323 -10.41 -0.05 -9.06
C VAL A 323 -10.93 0.07 -7.62
N LEU A 324 -10.31 -0.64 -6.67
CA LEU A 324 -10.69 -0.58 -5.26
C LEU A 324 -10.34 0.75 -4.58
N GLU A 325 -9.45 1.55 -5.19
CA GLU A 325 -9.06 2.87 -4.69
C GLU A 325 -10.00 3.99 -5.13
N ASP A 326 -10.99 3.68 -5.98
CA ASP A 326 -11.94 4.68 -6.45
C ASP A 326 -12.85 5.13 -5.29
N ALA A 327 -12.79 6.42 -4.97
CA ALA A 327 -13.52 6.98 -3.85
C ALA A 327 -15.05 6.86 -4.01
N ALA A 328 -15.55 6.94 -5.26
CA ALA A 328 -16.97 6.80 -5.55
C ALA A 328 -17.47 5.36 -5.36
N LEU A 329 -16.59 4.38 -5.47
CA LEU A 329 -16.91 2.97 -5.29
C LEU A 329 -16.66 2.49 -3.85
N GLY A 330 -15.85 3.21 -3.08
CA GLY A 330 -15.41 2.80 -1.73
C GLY A 330 -16.54 2.44 -0.77
N GLU A 331 -17.68 3.12 -0.87
CA GLU A 331 -18.85 2.87 -0.02
C GLU A 331 -19.53 1.54 -0.33
N HIS A 332 -19.36 1.00 -1.53
CA HIS A 332 -19.98 -0.27 -1.93
C HIS A 332 -19.20 -1.50 -1.43
N TRP A 333 -17.92 -1.34 -1.06
CA TRP A 333 -17.05 -2.49 -0.78
C TRP A 333 -17.50 -3.30 0.44
N ASP A 334 -17.99 -2.64 1.48
CA ASP A 334 -18.45 -3.32 2.70
C ASP A 334 -19.72 -4.14 2.40
N ALA A 335 -20.67 -3.58 1.64
CA ALA A 335 -21.86 -4.28 1.19
C ALA A 335 -21.52 -5.44 0.22
N ALA A 336 -20.61 -5.19 -0.72
CA ALA A 336 -20.14 -6.21 -1.67
C ALA A 336 -19.47 -7.39 -0.95
N GLY A 337 -18.63 -7.11 0.04
CA GLY A 337 -18.00 -8.13 0.86
C GLY A 337 -19.01 -8.94 1.68
N ALA A 338 -19.99 -8.28 2.27
CA ALA A 338 -21.06 -8.96 3.01
C ALA A 338 -21.86 -9.90 2.09
N TRP A 339 -22.17 -9.44 0.89
CA TRP A 339 -22.89 -10.24 -0.10
C TRP A 339 -22.10 -11.48 -0.52
N LEU A 340 -20.81 -11.33 -0.90
CA LEU A 340 -19.94 -12.43 -1.33
C LEU A 340 -19.67 -13.45 -0.22
N THR A 341 -19.68 -13.05 1.04
CA THR A 341 -19.47 -13.95 2.19
C THR A 341 -20.75 -14.64 2.68
N GLY A 342 -21.90 -14.41 2.01
CA GLY A 342 -23.20 -14.97 2.39
C GLY A 342 -23.79 -14.35 3.66
N ARG A 343 -23.26 -13.20 4.12
CA ARG A 343 -23.78 -12.49 5.30
C ARG A 343 -25.01 -11.65 5.01
N GLY A 344 -25.43 -11.59 3.71
CA GLY A 344 -26.61 -10.89 3.23
C GLY A 344 -26.42 -9.39 3.09
N SER A 345 -27.28 -8.74 2.27
CA SER A 345 -27.31 -7.28 2.09
C SER A 345 -27.67 -6.52 3.38
N ASP A 346 -28.33 -7.20 4.33
CA ASP A 346 -28.73 -6.63 5.62
C ASP A 346 -27.66 -6.81 6.72
N TYR A 347 -26.43 -7.16 6.34
CA TYR A 347 -25.35 -7.26 7.30
C TYR A 347 -25.05 -5.89 7.92
N GLN A 348 -25.70 -5.66 9.07
CA GLN A 348 -25.50 -4.48 9.94
C GLN A 348 -24.24 -4.62 10.82
N GLY A 349 -23.55 -5.76 10.76
CA GLY A 349 -22.29 -5.97 11.45
C GLY A 349 -21.20 -5.20 10.70
N SER A 350 -20.58 -4.24 11.36
CA SER A 350 -19.40 -3.55 10.81
C SER A 350 -18.28 -4.56 10.57
N TRP A 351 -17.64 -4.51 9.39
CA TRP A 351 -16.32 -5.08 9.26
C TRP A 351 -15.43 -4.50 10.38
N PRO A 352 -14.48 -5.26 10.91
CA PRO A 352 -13.56 -4.76 11.95
C PRO A 352 -12.91 -3.42 11.56
N LEU A 353 -12.85 -3.18 10.24
CA LEU A 353 -12.36 -1.94 9.66
C LEU A 353 -13.26 -1.58 8.47
N SER A 354 -14.22 -0.68 8.67
CA SER A 354 -15.19 -0.24 7.66
C SER A 354 -14.89 1.17 7.16
N HIS A 355 -15.35 1.47 5.94
CA HIS A 355 -15.21 2.81 5.36
C HIS A 355 -15.91 3.88 6.20
N MET A 356 -15.31 5.06 6.21
CA MET A 356 -15.95 6.27 6.71
C MET A 356 -16.94 6.78 5.66
N PRO A 357 -18.18 7.09 6.01
CA PRO A 357 -19.16 7.69 5.09
C PRO A 357 -18.61 8.97 4.46
N ILE A 358 -18.95 9.23 3.18
CA ILE A 358 -18.48 10.43 2.44
C ILE A 358 -18.91 11.71 3.18
N GLU A 359 -20.10 11.73 3.74
CA GLU A 359 -20.64 12.87 4.49
C GLU A 359 -19.74 13.27 5.68
N GLU A 360 -19.15 12.30 6.37
CA GLU A 360 -18.23 12.52 7.47
C GLU A 360 -16.84 12.97 6.98
N ARG A 361 -16.46 12.64 5.73
CA ARG A 361 -15.17 13.06 5.14
C ARG A 361 -15.13 14.54 4.79
N VAL A 362 -16.28 15.13 4.43
CA VAL A 362 -16.37 16.53 3.98
C VAL A 362 -16.49 17.52 5.15
N GLY A 363 -16.95 17.09 6.32
CA GLY A 363 -17.21 17.94 7.49
C GLY A 363 -16.04 18.16 8.45
N GLY A 364 -14.95 17.43 8.32
CA GLY A 364 -13.78 17.51 9.19
C GLY A 364 -12.64 18.26 8.52
N ALA A 365 -12.12 19.32 9.18
CA ALA A 365 -10.80 19.85 8.84
C ALA A 365 -9.77 18.76 9.14
N TRP A 366 -9.46 17.96 8.14
CA TRP A 366 -8.45 16.92 8.22
C TRP A 366 -7.10 17.62 8.36
N GLY A 367 -6.47 17.45 9.50
CA GLY A 367 -5.06 17.71 9.62
C GLY A 367 -4.30 16.71 8.74
N VAL A 368 -4.41 16.85 7.44
CA VAL A 368 -3.51 16.22 6.49
C VAL A 368 -2.15 16.82 6.84
N THR A 369 -1.25 15.97 7.26
CA THR A 369 0.15 16.38 7.40
C THR A 369 0.56 16.92 6.04
N PRO A 370 0.97 18.21 5.92
CA PRO A 370 1.31 18.79 4.62
C PRO A 370 2.49 18.01 4.06
N GLY A 371 2.24 17.17 3.09
CA GLY A 371 3.26 16.31 2.49
C GLY A 371 2.71 15.23 1.57
N PHE A 372 1.40 14.96 1.62
CA PHE A 372 0.78 13.95 0.78
C PHE A 372 -0.26 14.48 -0.21
N ASP A 373 -0.52 15.79 -0.24
CA ASP A 373 -1.52 16.42 -1.12
C ASP A 373 -1.10 16.50 -2.61
N GLY A 374 -0.17 15.70 -3.05
CA GLY A 374 0.35 15.71 -4.41
C GLY A 374 0.47 14.35 -5.09
N LEU A 375 -0.21 13.31 -4.59
CA LEU A 375 -0.25 12.01 -5.27
C LEU A 375 -1.71 11.62 -5.57
N GLY A 376 -2.41 12.53 -6.26
CA GLY A 376 -3.70 12.25 -6.88
C GLY A 376 -3.53 11.79 -8.32
#